data_e89c583f251707ae1204bcc8bb373a57
#
_entry.id   e89c583f251707ae1204bcc8bb373a57
#
_cell.length_a   1.000
_cell.length_b   1.000
_cell.length_c   1.000
_cell.angle_alpha   90.00
_cell.angle_beta   90.00
_cell.angle_gamma   90.00
#
_symmetry.space_group_name_H-M   'P 1'
#
loop_
_entity.id
_entity.type
_entity.pdbx_description
1 polymer ?
#
loop_
_entity_poly.entity_id
_entity_poly.type
_entity_poly.pdbx_seq_one_letter_code
_entity_poly.pdbx_strand_id
1 'polypeptide(L)' 'MSFLSARKKAGLSQIAVGEKLGVAAAAVCQWETGKTYPDSRRLPEIAKLYGCTVDELLTEDVIVPGGDGAAC' A
#
# COMPACT_ATOMS: atom_id res chain seq x y z
N MET A 1 8.07 0.32 -7.31
CA MET A 1 7.39 1.26 -6.40
C MET A 1 6.75 0.46 -5.28
N SER A 2 6.94 0.86 -4.04
CA SER A 2 6.34 0.16 -2.91
C SER A 2 4.92 0.65 -2.67
N PHE A 3 4.18 -0.08 -1.84
CA PHE A 3 2.83 0.36 -1.46
C PHE A 3 2.86 1.73 -0.79
N LEU A 4 3.85 1.96 0.06
CA LEU A 4 3.99 3.24 0.75
C LEU A 4 4.26 4.37 -0.25
N SER A 5 5.21 4.18 -1.15
CA SER A 5 5.55 5.19 -2.15
C SER A 5 4.37 5.49 -3.05
N ALA A 6 3.67 4.45 -3.49
CA ALA A 6 2.50 4.62 -4.36
C ALA A 6 1.40 5.39 -3.66
N ARG A 7 1.16 5.07 -2.39
CA ARG A 7 0.14 5.76 -1.61
C ARG A 7 0.48 7.24 -1.44
N LYS A 8 1.71 7.54 -1.08
CA LYS A 8 2.15 8.92 -0.89
C LYS A 8 2.08 9.70 -2.18
N LYS A 9 2.48 9.07 -3.28
CA LYS A 9 2.41 9.70 -4.59
C LYS A 9 0.97 10.02 -4.98
N ALA A 10 0.04 9.18 -4.59
CA ALA A 10 -1.39 9.40 -4.85
C ALA A 10 -2.01 10.42 -3.90
N GLY A 11 -1.29 10.83 -2.86
CA GLY A 11 -1.78 11.80 -1.90
C GLY A 11 -2.83 11.25 -0.95
N LEU A 12 -2.82 9.96 -0.69
CA LEU A 12 -3.83 9.31 0.15
C LEU A 12 -3.25 8.94 1.50
N SER A 13 -4.09 9.01 2.54
CA SER A 13 -3.74 8.52 3.86
C SER A 13 -4.08 7.03 3.95
N GLN A 14 -3.52 6.36 4.97
CA GLN A 14 -3.87 4.96 5.22
C GLN A 14 -5.35 4.81 5.50
N ILE A 15 -5.93 5.74 6.24
CA ILE A 15 -7.35 5.71 6.56
C ILE A 15 -8.19 5.85 5.29
N ALA A 16 -7.82 6.79 4.42
CA ALA A 16 -8.54 7.00 3.17
C ALA A 16 -8.48 5.76 2.28
N VAL A 17 -7.32 5.15 2.18
CA VAL A 17 -7.16 3.92 1.39
C VAL A 17 -8.00 2.80 1.97
N GLY A 18 -7.97 2.65 3.29
CA GLY A 18 -8.78 1.64 3.97
C GLY A 18 -10.26 1.81 3.69
N GLU A 19 -10.74 3.03 3.76
CA GLU A 19 -12.14 3.33 3.49
C GLU A 19 -12.53 2.98 2.04
N LYS A 20 -11.66 3.32 1.11
CA LYS A 20 -11.93 3.06 -0.31
C LYS A 20 -11.89 1.58 -0.65
N LEU A 21 -11.07 0.83 0.05
CA LEU A 21 -10.92 -0.59 -0.19
C LEU A 21 -11.77 -1.45 0.72
N GLY A 22 -12.38 -0.85 1.73
CA GLY A 22 -13.18 -1.60 2.70
C GLY A 22 -12.35 -2.41 3.68
N VAL A 23 -11.17 -1.94 4.02
CA VAL A 23 -10.28 -2.60 4.97
C VAL A 23 -9.86 -1.61 6.06
N ALA A 24 -9.32 -2.12 7.14
CA ALA A 24 -8.83 -1.27 8.21
C ALA A 24 -7.54 -0.56 7.79
N ALA A 25 -7.32 0.63 8.33
CA ALA A 25 -6.07 1.35 8.10
C ALA A 25 -4.86 0.52 8.55
N ALA A 26 -5.02 -0.26 9.61
CA ALA A 26 -3.96 -1.15 10.08
C ALA A 26 -3.54 -2.16 9.01
N ALA A 27 -4.50 -2.65 8.22
CA ALA A 27 -4.19 -3.58 7.14
C ALA A 27 -3.32 -2.89 6.09
N VAL A 28 -3.65 -1.66 5.72
CA VAL A 28 -2.85 -0.89 4.77
C VAL A 28 -1.43 -0.71 5.29
N CYS A 29 -1.30 -0.37 6.56
CA CYS A 29 0.00 -0.22 7.19
C CYS A 29 0.82 -1.51 7.14
N GLN A 30 0.17 -2.64 7.41
CA GLN A 30 0.85 -3.93 7.37
C GLN A 30 1.34 -4.27 5.97
N TRP A 31 0.58 -3.92 4.94
CA TRP A 31 1.04 -4.11 3.57
C TRP A 31 2.30 -3.29 3.30
N GLU A 32 2.35 -2.08 3.83
CA GLU A 32 3.48 -1.17 3.60
C GLU A 32 4.73 -1.64 4.32
N THR A 33 4.56 -2.26 5.48
CA THR A 33 5.71 -2.75 6.25
C THR A 33 6.15 -4.17 5.85
N GLY A 34 5.36 -4.84 5.03
CA GLY A 34 5.67 -6.20 4.61
C GLY A 34 5.23 -7.27 5.57
N LYS A 35 4.48 -6.91 6.61
CA LYS A 35 3.94 -7.90 7.55
C LYS A 35 2.94 -8.82 6.90
N THR A 36 2.09 -8.27 6.07
CA THR A 36 1.10 -9.02 5.31
C THR A 36 1.05 -8.46 3.90
N TYR A 37 0.37 -9.17 3.02
CA TYR A 37 0.17 -8.72 1.65
C TYR A 37 -1.31 -8.73 1.34
N PRO A 38 -1.78 -7.81 0.49
CA PRO A 38 -3.17 -7.83 0.08
C PRO A 38 -3.45 -9.05 -0.78
N ASP A 39 -4.69 -9.48 -0.77
CA ASP A 39 -5.17 -10.54 -1.63
C ASP A 39 -4.91 -10.15 -3.10
N SER A 40 -4.57 -11.14 -3.92
CA SER A 40 -4.32 -10.91 -5.34
C SER A 40 -5.50 -10.24 -6.03
N ARG A 41 -6.71 -10.45 -5.56
CA ARG A 41 -7.91 -9.79 -6.09
C ARG A 41 -7.91 -8.30 -5.83
N ARG A 42 -7.26 -7.87 -4.76
CA ARG A 42 -7.21 -6.46 -4.38
C ARG A 42 -6.12 -5.71 -5.11
N LEU A 43 -5.12 -6.41 -5.61
CA LEU A 43 -3.98 -5.76 -6.26
C LEU A 43 -4.41 -4.84 -7.40
N PRO A 44 -5.30 -5.26 -8.32
CA PRO A 44 -5.75 -4.35 -9.38
C PRO A 44 -6.49 -3.13 -8.84
N GLU A 45 -7.29 -3.30 -7.79
CA GLU A 45 -7.99 -2.19 -7.17
C GLU A 45 -7.02 -1.20 -6.53
N ILE A 46 -6.03 -1.73 -5.82
CA ILE A 46 -5.01 -0.90 -5.18
C ILE A 46 -4.21 -0.15 -6.23
N ALA A 47 -3.81 -0.83 -7.29
CA ALA A 47 -3.06 -0.21 -8.36
C ALA A 47 -3.85 0.93 -9.01
N LYS A 48 -5.12 0.69 -9.27
CA LYS A 48 -6.00 1.70 -9.84
C LYS A 48 -6.16 2.88 -8.90
N LEU A 49 -6.34 2.62 -7.62
CA LEU A 49 -6.49 3.66 -6.62
C LEU A 49 -5.23 4.53 -6.53
N TYR A 50 -4.07 3.90 -6.59
CA TYR A 50 -2.80 4.60 -6.48
C TYR A 50 -2.32 5.18 -7.82
N GLY A 51 -3.02 4.88 -8.91
CA GLY A 51 -2.65 5.42 -10.21
C GLY A 51 -1.42 4.78 -10.82
N CYS A 52 -1.21 3.50 -10.55
CA CYS A 52 -0.07 2.76 -11.10
C CYS A 52 -0.53 1.38 -11.54
N THR A 53 0.39 0.58 -12.06
CA THR A 53 0.09 -0.80 -12.46
C THR A 53 0.39 -1.74 -11.31
N VAL A 54 -0.17 -2.95 -11.38
CA VAL A 54 0.12 -3.98 -10.39
C VAL A 54 1.62 -4.32 -10.42
N ASP A 55 2.19 -4.38 -11.61
CA ASP A 55 3.63 -4.65 -11.74
C ASP A 55 4.46 -3.60 -11.00
N GLU A 56 4.09 -2.34 -11.12
CA GLU A 56 4.78 -1.27 -10.43
C GLU A 56 4.65 -1.40 -8.91
N LEU A 57 3.49 -1.81 -8.44
CA LEU A 57 3.28 -2.02 -7.01
C LEU A 57 4.17 -3.14 -6.47
N LEU A 58 4.35 -4.19 -7.25
CA LEU A 58 5.10 -5.35 -6.81
C LEU A 58 6.61 -5.19 -6.99
N THR A 59 7.03 -4.22 -7.78
CA THR A 59 8.45 -3.93 -7.96
C THR A 59 8.93 -3.06 -6.82
N GLU A 60 9.84 -3.57 -6.02
CA GLU A 60 10.40 -2.82 -4.91
C GLU A 60 11.72 -2.21 -5.33
N ASP A 61 11.77 -0.88 -5.36
CA ASP A 61 12.99 -0.17 -5.71
C ASP A 61 13.96 -0.14 -4.54
N VAL A 62 13.44 0.13 -3.37
CA VAL A 62 14.25 0.25 -2.16
C VAL A 62 13.46 -0.31 -1.00
N ILE A 63 14.11 -1.16 -0.23
CA ILE A 63 13.53 -1.65 1.02
C ILE A 63 13.92 -0.66 2.10
N VAL A 64 12.93 -0.03 2.71
CA VAL A 64 13.15 0.89 3.82
C VAL A 64 12.61 0.25 5.07
N PRO A 65 13.44 -0.54 5.75
CA PRO A 65 12.98 -1.22 6.94
C PRO A 65 12.66 -0.22 8.05
N GLY A 66 11.56 -0.42 8.70
CA GLY A 66 11.19 0.39 9.84
C GLY A 66 10.86 1.82 9.51
N GLY A 67 10.51 2.11 8.27
CA GLY A 67 10.15 3.47 7.90
C GLY A 67 8.91 3.95 8.62
N ASP A 68 8.09 4.68 7.95
CA ASP A 68 6.92 5.34 8.55
C ASP A 68 5.91 4.40 9.18
N GLY A 69 6.07 3.12 8.98
CA GLY A 69 5.09 2.17 9.44
C GLY A 69 5.30 1.63 10.83
N ALA A 70 6.11 2.27 11.61
CA ALA A 70 6.48 1.75 12.92
C ALA A 70 5.30 1.43 13.83
N ALA A 71 4.17 2.06 13.62
CA ALA A 71 3.01 1.91 14.48
C ALA A 71 2.08 0.76 14.09
N CYS A 72 2.38 0.02 13.09
CA CYS A 72 1.47 -1.05 12.64
C CYS A 72 1.36 -2.18 13.64
#